data_c1110370a2c2be2b6f886740a0a270cb
#
_entry.id   c1110370a2c2be2b6f886740a0a270cb
#
_cell.length_a   1.000
_cell.length_b   1.000
_cell.length_c   1.000
_cell.angle_alpha   90.00
_cell.angle_beta   90.00
_cell.angle_gamma   90.00
#
_symmetry.space_group_name_H-M   'P 1'
#
loop_
_entity.id
_entity.type
_entity.pdbx_description
1 polymer ?
#
loop_
_entity_poly.entity_id
_entity_poly.type
_entity_poly.pdbx_seq_one_letter_code
_entity_poly.pdbx_strand_id
1 'polypeptide(L)'
;MRLFTFFVFSTIFFNLNAQEFQKNNIELLGRWTVPADKEAEYGTVFSSCYGYEQGGREYAIIGCGNGTIYVDITEPKNPVFSDFVPSRVKKATWREYKTYKNYAYQVSDDGGDNHFDIVDLSYLPDSVHVVYSGSKEYFKTGHTIFMDGSNMYIGLHNHTSMSVFSLKEDPTDPKFLRFLSDDYPGDVHDMFVRNDTVYASKGWDGALQILEFKNNRFIEIGNFSNYPFVGYNHSSWLTPDGKTLIFTDEVPGALPAKSLDVTD
;
A
#
# COMPACT_ATOMS: atom_id res chain seq x y z
N MET A 1 9.47 -47.91 57.97
CA MET A 1 10.21 -46.72 57.52
C MET A 1 9.71 -46.33 56.14
N ARG A 2 8.81 -45.32 56.03
CA ARG A 2 8.24 -44.90 54.77
C ARG A 2 9.02 -43.65 54.33
N LEU A 3 9.69 -43.76 53.18
CA LEU A 3 10.35 -42.63 52.51
C LEU A 3 9.30 -41.73 51.83
N PHE A 4 9.22 -40.48 52.23
CA PHE A 4 8.46 -39.44 51.51
C PHE A 4 9.41 -38.73 50.56
N THR A 5 9.16 -38.88 49.24
CA THR A 5 9.87 -38.17 48.19
C THR A 5 9.16 -36.85 47.94
N PHE A 6 9.82 -35.72 48.29
CA PHE A 6 9.33 -34.39 47.96
C PHE A 6 9.71 -34.06 46.53
N PHE A 7 8.70 -33.84 45.67
CA PHE A 7 8.89 -33.24 44.35
C PHE A 7 8.87 -31.70 44.49
N VAL A 8 10.01 -31.07 44.24
CA VAL A 8 10.10 -29.62 44.13
C VAL A 8 9.76 -29.23 42.70
N PHE A 9 8.58 -28.63 42.48
CA PHE A 9 8.24 -28.00 41.22
C PHE A 9 8.99 -26.64 41.13
N SER A 10 10.03 -26.58 40.31
CA SER A 10 10.66 -25.33 39.95
C SER A 10 9.83 -24.67 38.80
N THR A 11 9.07 -23.62 39.17
CA THR A 11 8.41 -22.75 38.19
C THR A 11 9.46 -21.83 37.54
N ILE A 12 9.84 -22.14 36.31
CA ILE A 12 10.66 -21.26 35.49
C ILE A 12 9.76 -20.13 34.99
N PHE A 13 9.88 -18.95 35.55
CA PHE A 13 9.29 -17.74 35.02
C PHE A 13 10.09 -17.31 33.79
N PHE A 14 9.55 -17.51 32.59
CA PHE A 14 10.04 -16.84 31.41
C PHE A 14 9.66 -15.36 31.50
N ASN A 15 10.61 -14.50 31.77
CA ASN A 15 10.44 -13.08 31.56
C ASN A 15 10.38 -12.87 30.04
N LEU A 16 9.17 -12.73 29.48
CA LEU A 16 8.95 -12.19 28.16
C LEU A 16 9.34 -10.72 28.23
N ASN A 17 10.59 -10.41 27.93
CA ASN A 17 10.98 -9.04 27.67
C ASN A 17 10.21 -8.58 26.44
N ALA A 18 9.18 -7.77 26.64
CA ALA A 18 8.59 -7.01 25.56
C ALA A 18 9.70 -6.18 24.90
N GLN A 19 9.86 -6.30 23.60
CA GLN A 19 10.87 -5.55 22.87
C GLN A 19 10.65 -4.05 23.14
N GLU A 20 11.56 -3.44 23.86
CA GLU A 20 11.51 -2.01 24.17
C GLU A 20 11.97 -1.25 22.92
N PHE A 21 11.07 -0.53 22.29
CA PHE A 21 11.40 0.31 21.13
C PHE A 21 12.18 1.53 21.61
N GLN A 22 13.33 1.79 21.00
CA GLN A 22 14.04 3.05 21.22
C GLN A 22 13.17 4.19 20.68
N LYS A 23 12.81 5.12 21.57
CA LYS A 23 11.99 6.29 21.26
C LYS A 23 12.88 7.52 21.19
N ASN A 24 12.81 8.24 20.08
CA ASN A 24 13.43 9.55 19.95
C ASN A 24 12.44 10.50 19.28
N ASN A 25 11.80 11.35 20.08
CA ASN A 25 10.74 12.28 19.64
C ASN A 25 9.49 11.62 19.03
N ILE A 26 9.27 10.32 19.33
CA ILE A 26 8.12 9.54 18.88
C ILE A 26 7.55 8.79 20.07
N GLU A 27 6.23 8.77 20.23
CA GLU A 27 5.51 7.99 21.23
C GLU A 27 4.64 6.93 20.54
N LEU A 28 4.72 5.68 21.00
CA LEU A 28 3.76 4.63 20.63
C LEU A 28 2.48 4.87 21.44
N LEU A 29 1.43 5.32 20.75
CA LEU A 29 0.15 5.62 21.38
C LEU A 29 -0.68 4.35 21.66
N GLY A 30 -0.70 3.41 20.72
CA GLY A 30 -1.45 2.17 20.83
C GLY A 30 -0.97 1.10 19.87
N ARG A 31 -1.54 -0.08 20.01
CA ARG A 31 -1.32 -1.22 19.12
C ARG A 31 -2.60 -2.01 18.97
N TRP A 32 -2.93 -2.36 17.75
CA TRP A 32 -3.91 -3.39 17.46
C TRP A 32 -3.21 -4.65 16.95
N THR A 33 -3.70 -5.81 17.32
CA THR A 33 -3.17 -7.12 16.89
C THR A 33 -4.33 -8.03 16.49
N VAL A 34 -4.10 -8.90 15.53
CA VAL A 34 -5.09 -9.94 15.19
C VAL A 34 -5.32 -10.81 16.41
N PRO A 35 -6.58 -11.03 16.82
CA PRO A 35 -6.90 -12.00 17.87
C PRO A 35 -6.44 -13.41 17.49
N ALA A 36 -5.93 -14.17 18.43
CA ALA A 36 -5.34 -15.49 18.18
C ALA A 36 -6.32 -16.48 17.50
N ASP A 37 -7.60 -16.39 17.84
CA ASP A 37 -8.67 -17.19 17.22
C ASP A 37 -9.03 -16.75 15.78
N LYS A 38 -8.54 -15.59 15.35
CA LYS A 38 -8.73 -15.01 14.00
C LYS A 38 -7.51 -15.13 13.08
N GLU A 39 -6.37 -15.58 13.59
CA GLU A 39 -5.14 -15.70 12.80
C GLU A 39 -5.31 -16.59 11.55
N ALA A 40 -6.04 -17.70 11.68
CA ALA A 40 -6.31 -18.58 10.54
C ALA A 40 -7.22 -17.94 9.49
N GLU A 41 -8.13 -17.08 9.90
CA GLU A 41 -9.07 -16.37 9.03
C GLU A 41 -8.39 -15.20 8.31
N TYR A 42 -7.66 -14.35 9.05
CA TYR A 42 -7.07 -13.13 8.50
C TYR A 42 -5.67 -13.36 7.90
N GLY A 43 -4.94 -14.35 8.44
CA GLY A 43 -3.51 -14.52 8.19
C GLY A 43 -2.66 -13.61 9.07
N THR A 44 -1.38 -13.95 9.20
CA THR A 44 -0.42 -13.26 10.07
C THR A 44 0.65 -12.47 9.32
N VAL A 45 0.61 -12.50 7.99
CA VAL A 45 1.46 -11.68 7.12
C VAL A 45 0.72 -10.38 6.85
N PHE A 46 1.38 -9.26 7.05
CA PHE A 46 0.82 -7.93 6.82
C PHE A 46 1.61 -7.22 5.73
N SER A 47 0.90 -6.46 4.91
CA SER A 47 1.49 -5.62 3.87
C SER A 47 0.67 -4.36 3.70
N SER A 48 1.34 -3.23 3.54
CA SER A 48 0.75 -1.92 3.33
C SER A 48 -0.30 -1.52 4.39
N CYS A 49 -0.43 -0.25 4.58
CA CYS A 49 -1.53 0.36 5.34
C CYS A 49 -1.89 1.71 4.72
N TYR A 50 -3.12 2.13 4.91
CA TYR A 50 -3.59 3.43 4.45
C TYR A 50 -4.51 4.07 5.48
N GLY A 51 -4.40 5.39 5.65
CA GLY A 51 -5.27 6.16 6.54
C GLY A 51 -6.52 6.64 5.82
N TYR A 52 -7.66 6.61 6.50
CA TYR A 52 -8.91 7.16 6.01
C TYR A 52 -9.61 7.96 7.10
N GLU A 53 -10.21 9.09 6.74
CA GLU A 53 -10.98 9.92 7.67
C GLU A 53 -12.40 10.10 7.14
N GLN A 54 -13.40 9.94 8.02
CA GLN A 54 -14.80 10.18 7.74
C GLN A 54 -15.55 10.65 8.98
N GLY A 55 -16.19 11.81 8.87
CA GLY A 55 -17.03 12.33 9.94
C GLY A 55 -16.32 12.62 11.26
N GLY A 56 -15.04 13.00 11.20
CA GLY A 56 -14.17 13.25 12.35
C GLY A 56 -13.64 11.98 13.02
N ARG A 57 -13.81 10.81 12.39
CA ARG A 57 -13.22 9.53 12.83
C ARG A 57 -12.09 9.13 11.89
N GLU A 58 -11.06 8.52 12.45
CA GLU A 58 -9.88 8.05 11.74
C GLU A 58 -9.83 6.53 11.68
N TYR A 59 -9.45 5.99 10.55
CA TYR A 59 -9.40 4.55 10.30
C TYR A 59 -8.08 4.15 9.68
N ALA A 60 -7.58 2.98 10.07
CA ALA A 60 -6.49 2.28 9.39
C ALA A 60 -7.07 1.17 8.51
N ILE A 61 -6.70 1.17 7.22
CA ILE A 61 -6.94 0.11 6.26
C ILE A 61 -5.66 -0.70 6.20
N ILE A 62 -5.71 -1.99 6.54
CA ILE A 62 -4.51 -2.81 6.74
C ILE A 62 -4.60 -4.08 5.88
N GLY A 63 -3.61 -4.29 5.02
CA GLY A 63 -3.47 -5.52 4.27
C GLY A 63 -3.03 -6.68 5.15
N CYS A 64 -3.68 -7.82 5.00
CA CYS A 64 -3.24 -9.07 5.61
C CYS A 64 -3.28 -10.21 4.59
N GLY A 65 -2.67 -11.35 4.93
CA GLY A 65 -2.51 -12.46 3.99
C GLY A 65 -3.80 -12.94 3.34
N ASN A 66 -4.94 -12.84 4.04
CA ASN A 66 -6.21 -13.35 3.55
C ASN A 66 -7.24 -12.28 3.22
N GLY A 67 -6.90 -11.00 3.33
CA GLY A 67 -7.85 -9.91 3.05
C GLY A 67 -7.39 -8.55 3.52
N THR A 68 -8.37 -7.72 3.89
CA THR A 68 -8.17 -6.35 4.36
C THR A 68 -8.92 -6.14 5.66
N ILE A 69 -8.22 -5.60 6.65
CA ILE A 69 -8.75 -5.29 7.97
C ILE A 69 -8.97 -3.78 8.07
N TYR A 70 -10.09 -3.39 8.65
CA TYR A 70 -10.44 -2.01 8.94
C TYR A 70 -10.46 -1.81 10.45
N VAL A 71 -9.71 -0.83 10.93
CA VAL A 71 -9.55 -0.54 12.36
C VAL A 71 -9.85 0.93 12.60
N ASP A 72 -10.75 1.23 13.51
CA ASP A 72 -10.97 2.58 14.01
C ASP A 72 -9.83 2.96 14.95
N ILE A 73 -9.12 4.02 14.60
CA ILE A 73 -7.97 4.56 15.33
C ILE A 73 -8.24 5.98 15.86
N THR A 74 -9.49 6.42 15.85
CA THR A 74 -9.93 7.73 16.38
C THR A 74 -9.40 7.97 17.78
N GLU A 75 -9.45 6.92 18.63
CA GLU A 75 -8.79 6.89 19.92
C GLU A 75 -7.51 6.04 19.82
N PRO A 76 -6.36 6.63 19.47
CA PRO A 76 -5.17 5.86 19.07
C PRO A 76 -4.60 4.99 20.21
N LYS A 77 -4.95 5.27 21.48
CA LYS A 77 -4.59 4.43 22.63
C LYS A 77 -5.49 3.20 22.78
N ASN A 78 -6.61 3.19 22.10
CA ASN A 78 -7.60 2.10 22.15
C ASN A 78 -8.16 1.81 20.74
N PRO A 79 -7.34 1.30 19.79
CA PRO A 79 -7.81 0.95 18.46
C PRO A 79 -8.87 -0.13 18.49
N VAL A 80 -9.94 0.02 17.71
CA VAL A 80 -11.10 -0.89 17.70
C VAL A 80 -11.26 -1.50 16.31
N PHE A 81 -11.39 -2.83 16.24
CA PHE A 81 -11.74 -3.52 15.01
C PHE A 81 -13.11 -3.05 14.49
N SER A 82 -13.18 -2.70 13.22
CA SER A 82 -14.43 -2.36 12.52
C SER A 82 -14.92 -3.50 11.67
N ASP A 83 -14.13 -3.93 10.67
CA ASP A 83 -14.56 -4.98 9.73
C ASP A 83 -13.37 -5.69 9.07
N PHE A 84 -13.67 -6.79 8.36
CA PHE A 84 -12.73 -7.58 7.58
C PHE A 84 -13.32 -7.96 6.23
N VAL A 85 -12.66 -7.57 5.16
CA VAL A 85 -13.00 -7.99 3.79
C VAL A 85 -12.09 -9.13 3.37
N PRO A 86 -12.61 -10.37 3.21
CA PRO A 86 -11.81 -11.49 2.77
C PRO A 86 -11.43 -11.34 1.30
N SER A 87 -10.17 -11.62 0.98
CA SER A 87 -9.69 -11.64 -0.40
C SER A 87 -10.01 -12.98 -1.08
N ARG A 88 -10.16 -12.95 -2.40
CA ARG A 88 -10.27 -14.16 -3.23
C ARG A 88 -8.99 -14.97 -3.22
N VAL A 89 -7.83 -14.31 -3.12
CA VAL A 89 -6.53 -14.96 -3.00
C VAL A 89 -6.09 -14.96 -1.55
N LYS A 90 -5.73 -16.16 -1.08
CA LYS A 90 -5.24 -16.37 0.28
C LYS A 90 -3.72 -16.37 0.28
N LYS A 91 -3.14 -15.99 1.42
CA LYS A 91 -1.68 -15.91 1.65
C LYS A 91 -1.00 -14.92 0.70
N ALA A 92 -1.72 -13.88 0.27
CA ALA A 92 -1.13 -12.81 -0.51
C ALA A 92 -0.20 -11.98 0.37
N THR A 93 0.98 -11.65 -0.17
CA THR A 93 2.00 -10.85 0.53
C THR A 93 1.89 -9.38 0.16
N TRP A 94 1.57 -9.08 -1.10
CA TRP A 94 1.59 -7.72 -1.64
C TRP A 94 0.18 -7.21 -1.87
N ARG A 95 -0.15 -6.13 -1.14
CA ARG A 95 -1.42 -5.39 -1.29
C ARG A 95 -1.14 -3.91 -1.17
N GLU A 96 -1.89 -3.09 -1.89
CA GLU A 96 -1.85 -1.65 -1.73
C GLU A 96 -3.23 -1.02 -1.81
N TYR A 97 -3.37 0.15 -1.17
CA TYR A 97 -4.64 0.84 -0.94
C TYR A 97 -4.52 2.31 -1.22
N LYS A 98 -5.56 2.87 -1.83
CA LYS A 98 -5.83 4.31 -1.86
C LYS A 98 -7.32 4.53 -1.69
N THR A 99 -7.70 5.75 -1.33
CA THR A 99 -9.10 6.14 -1.22
C THR A 99 -9.45 7.27 -2.17
N TYR A 100 -10.68 7.27 -2.66
CA TYR A 100 -11.27 8.39 -3.38
C TYR A 100 -12.72 8.53 -2.95
N LYS A 101 -13.12 9.72 -2.46
CA LYS A 101 -14.39 9.93 -1.76
C LYS A 101 -14.56 8.93 -0.61
N ASN A 102 -15.67 8.23 -0.56
CA ASN A 102 -15.99 7.20 0.45
C ASN A 102 -15.65 5.76 0.00
N TYR A 103 -14.79 5.59 -1.00
CA TYR A 103 -14.39 4.27 -1.50
C TYR A 103 -12.91 4.02 -1.25
N ALA A 104 -12.60 2.80 -0.81
CA ALA A 104 -11.25 2.25 -0.85
C ALA A 104 -11.06 1.42 -2.11
N TYR A 105 -9.92 1.57 -2.74
CA TYR A 105 -9.47 0.79 -3.89
C TYR A 105 -8.27 -0.02 -3.45
N GLN A 106 -8.30 -1.30 -3.73
CA GLN A 106 -7.24 -2.21 -3.33
C GLN A 106 -6.79 -3.08 -4.50
N VAL A 107 -5.47 -3.20 -4.63
CA VAL A 107 -4.81 -4.05 -5.62
C VAL A 107 -3.93 -5.07 -4.92
N SER A 108 -3.61 -6.16 -5.63
CA SER A 108 -2.58 -7.13 -5.26
C SER A 108 -1.97 -7.71 -6.52
N ASP A 109 -0.71 -8.07 -6.48
CA ASP A 109 0.00 -8.75 -7.57
C ASP A 109 0.25 -10.24 -7.30
N ASP A 110 -0.11 -10.74 -6.11
CA ASP A 110 0.04 -12.14 -5.74
C ASP A 110 -0.93 -13.06 -6.48
N GLY A 111 -0.38 -13.95 -7.29
CA GLY A 111 -0.97 -15.20 -7.79
C GLY A 111 -2.36 -15.16 -8.44
N GLY A 112 -2.47 -14.96 -9.73
CA GLY A 112 -3.68 -15.21 -10.52
C GLY A 112 -4.47 -13.97 -10.89
N ASP A 113 -5.67 -14.17 -11.40
CA ASP A 113 -6.59 -13.11 -11.80
C ASP A 113 -7.47 -12.71 -10.59
N ASN A 114 -7.88 -11.46 -10.46
CA ASN A 114 -8.87 -10.99 -9.49
C ASN A 114 -8.31 -10.32 -8.22
N HIS A 115 -7.44 -9.36 -8.39
CA HIS A 115 -6.84 -8.64 -7.27
C HIS A 115 -7.22 -7.15 -7.21
N PHE A 116 -8.41 -6.81 -7.68
CA PHE A 116 -8.92 -5.45 -7.57
C PHE A 116 -10.29 -5.47 -6.88
N ASP A 117 -10.38 -4.76 -5.78
CA ASP A 117 -11.65 -4.56 -5.09
C ASP A 117 -11.92 -3.07 -4.91
N ILE A 118 -13.20 -2.71 -4.93
CA ILE A 118 -13.71 -1.40 -4.52
C ILE A 118 -14.63 -1.62 -3.34
N VAL A 119 -14.34 -0.94 -2.24
CA VAL A 119 -15.05 -1.10 -0.98
C VAL A 119 -15.66 0.23 -0.57
N ASP A 120 -16.96 0.25 -0.34
CA ASP A 120 -17.68 1.39 0.19
C ASP A 120 -17.44 1.49 1.71
N LEU A 121 -16.90 2.61 2.13
CA LEU A 121 -16.55 2.93 3.51
C LEU A 121 -17.62 3.74 4.24
N SER A 122 -18.74 4.08 3.58
CA SER A 122 -19.79 4.96 4.14
C SER A 122 -20.42 4.42 5.41
N TYR A 123 -20.33 3.12 5.64
CA TYR A 123 -20.95 2.43 6.79
C TYR A 123 -20.01 2.31 8.00
N LEU A 124 -18.78 2.79 7.90
CA LEU A 124 -17.87 2.84 9.05
C LEU A 124 -18.47 3.72 10.17
N PRO A 125 -18.30 3.37 11.46
CA PRO A 125 -17.41 2.31 11.99
C PRO A 125 -18.01 0.89 12.01
N ASP A 126 -19.28 0.72 11.64
CA ASP A 126 -20.02 -0.53 11.88
C ASP A 126 -19.66 -1.63 10.88
N SER A 127 -19.41 -1.27 9.61
CA SER A 127 -19.09 -2.22 8.54
C SER A 127 -18.50 -1.51 7.32
N VAL A 128 -18.04 -2.30 6.33
CA VAL A 128 -17.72 -1.86 4.98
C VAL A 128 -18.37 -2.79 3.95
N HIS A 129 -18.64 -2.30 2.74
CA HIS A 129 -19.33 -3.08 1.73
C HIS A 129 -18.53 -3.18 0.44
N VAL A 130 -18.21 -4.40 0.00
CA VAL A 130 -17.58 -4.63 -1.30
C VAL A 130 -18.58 -4.35 -2.40
N VAL A 131 -18.32 -3.32 -3.21
CA VAL A 131 -19.18 -2.92 -4.34
C VAL A 131 -18.66 -3.46 -5.67
N TYR A 132 -17.37 -3.80 -5.74
CA TYR A 132 -16.76 -4.49 -6.85
C TYR A 132 -15.65 -5.42 -6.35
N SER A 133 -15.58 -6.62 -6.91
CA SER A 133 -14.47 -7.55 -6.65
C SER A 133 -14.20 -8.39 -7.90
N GLY A 134 -12.97 -8.32 -8.40
CA GLY A 134 -12.56 -9.05 -9.58
C GLY A 134 -11.39 -8.43 -10.32
N SER A 135 -11.12 -8.93 -11.54
CA SER A 135 -10.23 -8.28 -12.49
C SER A 135 -11.00 -7.32 -13.39
N LYS A 136 -10.34 -6.29 -13.87
CA LYS A 136 -10.86 -5.42 -14.93
C LYS A 136 -10.35 -5.89 -16.29
N GLU A 137 -11.03 -5.49 -17.36
CA GLU A 137 -10.64 -5.82 -18.74
C GLU A 137 -9.17 -5.45 -19.04
N TYR A 138 -8.72 -4.32 -18.50
CA TYR A 138 -7.39 -3.75 -18.80
C TYR A 138 -6.30 -4.17 -17.84
N PHE A 139 -6.63 -4.77 -16.69
CA PHE A 139 -5.65 -5.33 -15.77
C PHE A 139 -6.24 -6.45 -14.92
N LYS A 140 -5.40 -7.41 -14.55
CA LYS A 140 -5.74 -8.56 -13.72
C LYS A 140 -5.15 -8.46 -12.33
N THR A 141 -3.94 -7.94 -12.26
CA THR A 141 -3.15 -7.71 -11.02
C THR A 141 -2.62 -6.30 -11.05
N GLY A 142 -2.27 -5.77 -9.90
CA GLY A 142 -1.57 -4.49 -9.76
C GLY A 142 -0.72 -4.52 -8.49
N HIS A 143 0.52 -4.03 -8.58
CA HIS A 143 1.44 -3.96 -7.45
C HIS A 143 1.22 -2.70 -6.65
N THR A 144 1.12 -1.57 -7.33
CA THR A 144 0.94 -0.26 -6.71
C THR A 144 -0.28 0.46 -7.28
N ILE A 145 -0.85 1.34 -6.46
CA ILE A 145 -1.99 2.18 -6.83
C ILE A 145 -1.77 3.60 -6.30
N PHE A 146 -2.05 4.60 -7.12
CA PHE A 146 -1.98 6.02 -6.73
C PHE A 146 -3.23 6.77 -7.19
N MET A 147 -3.57 7.84 -6.45
CA MET A 147 -4.69 8.73 -6.79
C MET A 147 -4.19 10.16 -6.93
N ASP A 148 -4.55 10.81 -8.04
CA ASP A 148 -4.40 12.25 -8.21
C ASP A 148 -5.72 12.84 -8.71
N GLY A 149 -6.39 13.62 -7.86
CA GLY A 149 -7.74 14.06 -8.14
C GLY A 149 -8.71 12.91 -8.36
N SER A 150 -9.31 12.82 -9.54
CA SER A 150 -10.19 11.70 -9.95
C SER A 150 -9.49 10.67 -10.84
N ASN A 151 -8.19 10.79 -11.03
CA ASN A 151 -7.41 9.81 -11.80
C ASN A 151 -6.80 8.77 -10.85
N MET A 152 -6.96 7.51 -11.21
CA MET A 152 -6.37 6.36 -10.56
C MET A 152 -5.28 5.78 -11.46
N TYR A 153 -4.07 5.64 -10.92
CA TYR A 153 -2.91 5.08 -11.58
C TYR A 153 -2.62 3.71 -10.96
N ILE A 154 -2.39 2.69 -11.78
CA ILE A 154 -2.02 1.35 -11.33
C ILE A 154 -0.70 0.97 -11.99
N GLY A 155 0.32 0.74 -11.17
CA GLY A 155 1.66 0.34 -11.58
C GLY A 155 1.86 -1.16 -11.53
N LEU A 156 2.82 -1.63 -12.32
CA LEU A 156 3.24 -3.03 -12.47
C LEU A 156 2.04 -3.97 -12.61
N HIS A 157 1.03 -3.54 -13.37
CA HIS A 157 -0.13 -4.37 -13.65
C HIS A 157 0.24 -5.50 -14.61
N ASN A 158 -0.22 -6.71 -14.32
CA ASN A 158 0.17 -7.91 -15.08
C ASN A 158 1.70 -8.05 -15.22
N HIS A 159 2.47 -7.54 -14.24
CA HIS A 159 3.95 -7.51 -14.25
C HIS A 159 4.56 -6.72 -15.40
N THR A 160 3.84 -5.72 -15.91
CA THR A 160 4.32 -4.80 -16.96
C THR A 160 4.03 -3.36 -16.57
N SER A 161 3.94 -2.49 -17.42
CA SER A 161 3.72 -1.05 -17.43
C SER A 161 2.77 -0.46 -16.32
N MET A 162 2.28 0.73 -16.57
CA MET A 162 1.31 1.48 -15.77
C MET A 162 0.07 1.80 -16.59
N SER A 163 -1.08 1.87 -15.94
CA SER A 163 -2.36 2.28 -16.53
C SER A 163 -3.03 3.40 -15.76
N VAL A 164 -3.82 4.22 -16.46
CA VAL A 164 -4.61 5.32 -15.86
C VAL A 164 -6.09 5.08 -16.09
N PHE A 165 -6.87 5.33 -15.05
CA PHE A 165 -8.33 5.25 -15.07
C PHE A 165 -8.93 6.53 -14.50
N SER A 166 -10.10 6.93 -15.00
CA SER A 166 -10.90 8.01 -14.45
C SER A 166 -11.99 7.48 -13.54
N LEU A 167 -12.12 8.07 -12.34
CA LEU A 167 -13.17 7.82 -11.35
C LEU A 167 -14.23 8.94 -11.37
N LYS A 168 -14.11 9.89 -12.31
CA LYS A 168 -14.88 11.12 -12.31
C LYS A 168 -16.38 10.89 -12.45
N GLU A 169 -16.79 10.00 -13.37
CA GLU A 169 -18.19 9.73 -13.67
C GLU A 169 -18.81 8.80 -12.62
N ASP A 170 -18.18 7.66 -12.40
CA ASP A 170 -18.60 6.66 -11.44
C ASP A 170 -17.38 6.08 -10.68
N PRO A 171 -17.27 6.36 -9.37
CA PRO A 171 -16.19 5.80 -8.54
C PRO A 171 -16.21 4.26 -8.49
N THR A 172 -17.34 3.62 -8.72
CA THR A 172 -17.46 2.15 -8.67
C THR A 172 -17.21 1.47 -10.00
N ASP A 173 -17.10 2.25 -11.09
CA ASP A 173 -16.79 1.75 -12.44
C ASP A 173 -15.68 2.57 -13.11
N PRO A 174 -14.40 2.39 -12.72
CA PRO A 174 -13.26 3.12 -13.28
C PRO A 174 -13.19 3.02 -14.80
N LYS A 175 -13.15 4.16 -15.48
CA LYS A 175 -13.03 4.24 -16.93
C LYS A 175 -11.57 4.25 -17.36
N PHE A 176 -11.16 3.29 -18.17
CA PHE A 176 -9.82 3.24 -18.73
C PHE A 176 -9.52 4.48 -19.59
N LEU A 177 -8.35 5.06 -19.41
CA LEU A 177 -7.87 6.21 -20.16
C LEU A 177 -6.67 5.87 -21.05
N ARG A 178 -5.61 5.25 -20.48
CA ARG A 178 -4.36 5.03 -21.20
C ARG A 178 -3.47 3.99 -20.53
N PHE A 179 -2.69 3.27 -21.33
CA PHE A 179 -1.46 2.60 -20.87
C PHE A 179 -0.24 3.51 -21.05
N LEU A 180 0.71 3.46 -20.13
CA LEU A 180 2.00 4.12 -20.34
C LEU A 180 2.74 3.52 -21.53
N SER A 181 2.64 2.20 -21.73
CA SER A 181 3.28 1.48 -22.84
C SER A 181 2.83 1.95 -24.24
N ASP A 182 1.72 2.67 -24.35
CA ASP A 182 1.29 3.28 -25.62
C ASP A 182 2.15 4.49 -26.02
N ASP A 183 2.85 5.11 -25.05
CA ASP A 183 3.69 6.29 -25.26
C ASP A 183 5.17 5.98 -24.97
N TYR A 184 5.48 5.20 -23.91
CA TYR A 184 6.84 4.87 -23.48
C TYR A 184 6.95 3.41 -23.05
N PRO A 185 8.01 2.68 -23.45
CA PRO A 185 8.23 1.30 -23.04
C PRO A 185 8.73 1.19 -21.59
N GLY A 186 8.74 -0.02 -21.08
CA GLY A 186 9.31 -0.40 -19.79
C GLY A 186 8.30 -0.44 -18.65
N ASP A 187 8.74 -0.98 -17.56
CA ASP A 187 7.92 -1.18 -16.37
C ASP A 187 7.86 0.08 -15.51
N VAL A 188 6.81 0.17 -14.69
CA VAL A 188 6.72 1.13 -13.60
C VAL A 188 6.42 0.33 -12.35
N HIS A 189 7.39 0.24 -11.44
CA HIS A 189 7.23 -0.47 -10.17
C HIS A 189 6.31 0.29 -9.23
N ASP A 190 6.59 1.58 -9.04
CA ASP A 190 5.82 2.47 -8.19
C ASP A 190 5.77 3.88 -8.80
N MET A 191 4.84 4.71 -8.33
CA MET A 191 4.75 6.10 -8.75
C MET A 191 4.27 7.01 -7.61
N PHE A 192 4.73 8.23 -7.62
CA PHE A 192 4.10 9.36 -6.95
C PHE A 192 3.47 10.26 -8.00
N VAL A 193 2.25 10.75 -7.78
CA VAL A 193 1.56 11.64 -8.73
C VAL A 193 1.05 12.88 -8.00
N ARG A 194 1.27 14.05 -8.60
CA ARG A 194 0.73 15.32 -8.12
C ARG A 194 0.49 16.27 -9.27
N ASN A 195 -0.72 16.80 -9.39
CA ASN A 195 -1.11 17.76 -10.43
C ASN A 195 -0.78 17.26 -11.84
N ASP A 196 -1.23 16.05 -12.15
CA ASP A 196 -0.98 15.35 -13.42
C ASP A 196 0.50 15.05 -13.72
N THR A 197 1.44 15.36 -12.81
CA THR A 197 2.85 15.01 -12.94
C THR A 197 3.12 13.68 -12.23
N VAL A 198 3.58 12.70 -13.00
CA VAL A 198 3.91 11.35 -12.55
C VAL A 198 5.42 11.21 -12.39
N TYR A 199 5.86 10.84 -11.20
CA TYR A 199 7.25 10.47 -10.89
C TYR A 199 7.31 8.95 -10.84
N ALA A 200 7.67 8.34 -11.96
CA ALA A 200 7.61 6.90 -12.17
C ALA A 200 8.93 6.23 -11.80
N SER A 201 8.90 5.30 -10.86
CA SER A 201 10.02 4.45 -10.49
C SER A 201 10.10 3.26 -11.45
N LYS A 202 11.15 3.20 -12.28
CA LYS A 202 11.26 2.31 -13.43
C LYS A 202 11.87 0.93 -13.12
N GLY A 203 11.95 0.54 -11.84
CA GLY A 203 12.44 -0.78 -11.48
C GLY A 203 13.84 -1.09 -12.00
N TRP A 204 13.99 -2.18 -12.75
CA TRP A 204 15.28 -2.64 -13.30
C TRP A 204 15.90 -1.72 -14.35
N ASP A 205 15.13 -0.79 -14.93
CA ASP A 205 15.73 0.24 -15.80
C ASP A 205 16.63 1.19 -15.00
N GLY A 206 16.57 1.16 -13.66
CA GLY A 206 17.40 1.96 -12.78
C GLY A 206 17.19 3.46 -13.01
N ALA A 207 15.97 3.87 -13.29
CA ALA A 207 15.64 5.23 -13.67
C ALA A 207 14.40 5.74 -12.94
N LEU A 208 14.38 7.05 -12.72
CA LEU A 208 13.20 7.81 -12.35
C LEU A 208 12.75 8.60 -13.57
N GLN A 209 11.58 8.28 -14.11
CA GLN A 209 10.99 8.96 -15.27
C GLN A 209 9.93 9.95 -14.78
N ILE A 210 10.00 11.19 -15.25
CA ILE A 210 9.04 12.24 -14.89
C ILE A 210 8.18 12.54 -16.11
N LEU A 211 6.87 12.39 -15.96
CA LEU A 211 5.90 12.44 -17.03
C LEU A 211 4.77 13.43 -16.69
N GLU A 212 4.31 14.23 -17.65
CA GLU A 212 3.03 14.94 -17.57
C GLU A 212 1.94 14.06 -18.21
N PHE A 213 0.83 13.81 -17.50
CA PHE A 213 -0.35 13.15 -18.07
C PHE A 213 -1.37 14.19 -18.53
N LYS A 214 -1.45 14.39 -19.84
CA LYS A 214 -2.28 15.44 -20.43
C LYS A 214 -2.96 14.99 -21.70
N ASN A 215 -4.24 15.32 -21.86
CA ASN A 215 -5.04 14.94 -23.04
C ASN A 215 -4.99 13.43 -23.33
N ASN A 216 -5.04 12.61 -22.28
CA ASN A 216 -4.91 11.16 -22.31
C ASN A 216 -3.61 10.67 -22.97
N ARG A 217 -2.51 11.38 -22.73
CA ARG A 217 -1.15 10.99 -23.16
C ARG A 217 -0.15 11.29 -22.08
N PHE A 218 0.89 10.48 -22.03
CA PHE A 218 2.09 10.76 -21.23
C PHE A 218 3.08 11.55 -22.09
N ILE A 219 3.66 12.57 -21.50
CA ILE A 219 4.69 13.41 -22.11
C ILE A 219 5.87 13.40 -21.16
N GLU A 220 7.01 12.86 -21.60
CA GLU A 220 8.23 12.89 -20.77
C GLU A 220 8.74 14.33 -20.64
N ILE A 221 8.90 14.77 -19.40
CA ILE A 221 9.44 16.08 -19.03
C ILE A 221 10.77 15.96 -18.31
N GLY A 222 11.16 14.77 -17.90
CA GLY A 222 12.46 14.48 -17.29
C GLY A 222 12.74 13.00 -17.17
N ASN A 223 14.04 12.67 -17.16
CA ASN A 223 14.52 11.31 -16.90
C ASN A 223 15.83 11.36 -16.13
N PHE A 224 15.88 10.64 -15.01
CA PHE A 224 17.03 10.62 -14.13
C PHE A 224 17.49 9.19 -13.88
N SER A 225 18.53 8.78 -14.60
CA SER A 225 19.10 7.41 -14.56
C SER A 225 20.57 7.35 -14.18
N ASN A 226 21.26 8.51 -14.16
CA ASN A 226 22.68 8.56 -13.84
C ASN A 226 22.88 9.19 -12.44
N TYR A 227 22.73 8.36 -11.40
CA TYR A 227 22.92 8.76 -10.02
C TYR A 227 23.76 7.75 -9.25
N PRO A 228 24.38 8.15 -8.11
CA PRO A 228 25.19 7.25 -7.30
C PRO A 228 24.39 6.08 -6.75
N PHE A 229 24.98 4.89 -6.78
CA PHE A 229 24.37 3.67 -6.23
C PHE A 229 23.01 3.33 -6.88
N VAL A 230 22.96 3.37 -8.20
CA VAL A 230 21.81 2.91 -8.99
C VAL A 230 21.53 1.45 -8.70
N GLY A 231 20.27 1.14 -8.43
CA GLY A 231 19.76 -0.20 -8.22
C GLY A 231 18.40 -0.40 -8.86
N TYR A 232 17.59 -1.29 -8.31
CA TYR A 232 16.18 -1.42 -8.67
C TYR A 232 15.42 -0.20 -8.16
N ASN A 233 15.11 0.78 -9.02
CA ASN A 233 14.42 2.01 -8.64
C ASN A 233 13.01 1.69 -8.14
N HIS A 234 12.79 1.89 -6.83
CA HIS A 234 11.68 1.27 -6.13
C HIS A 234 10.51 2.21 -5.92
N SER A 235 10.73 3.32 -5.23
CA SER A 235 9.65 4.25 -4.86
C SER A 235 10.15 5.68 -4.74
N SER A 236 9.22 6.63 -4.83
CA SER A 236 9.53 8.06 -4.69
C SER A 236 8.42 8.81 -3.96
N TRP A 237 8.79 9.95 -3.36
CA TRP A 237 7.84 10.85 -2.72
C TRP A 237 8.29 12.30 -2.82
N LEU A 238 7.39 13.18 -3.27
CA LEU A 238 7.66 14.61 -3.41
C LEU A 238 7.40 15.33 -2.08
N THR A 239 8.31 16.21 -1.69
CA THR A 239 8.10 17.07 -0.52
C THR A 239 6.84 17.94 -0.65
N PRO A 240 6.24 18.39 0.47
CA PRO A 240 5.02 19.20 0.42
C PRO A 240 5.16 20.49 -0.39
N ASP A 241 6.35 21.12 -0.38
CA ASP A 241 6.66 22.31 -1.15
C ASP A 241 6.88 22.08 -2.65
N GLY A 242 6.91 20.79 -3.08
CA GLY A 242 7.07 20.40 -4.48
C GLY A 242 8.48 20.57 -5.04
N LYS A 243 9.49 20.78 -4.20
CA LYS A 243 10.84 21.11 -4.67
C LYS A 243 11.82 19.96 -4.65
N THR A 244 11.61 19.00 -3.76
CA THR A 244 12.54 17.89 -3.59
C THR A 244 11.81 16.55 -3.72
N LEU A 245 12.26 15.71 -4.62
CA LEU A 245 11.83 14.34 -4.71
C LEU A 245 12.78 13.45 -3.94
N ILE A 246 12.27 12.70 -2.97
CA ILE A 246 13.00 11.66 -2.25
C ILE A 246 12.69 10.33 -2.92
N PHE A 247 13.69 9.52 -3.21
CA PHE A 247 13.49 8.21 -3.84
C PHE A 247 14.45 7.15 -3.30
N THR A 248 14.09 5.89 -3.53
CA THR A 248 14.83 4.74 -3.03
C THR A 248 15.04 3.70 -4.13
N ASP A 249 16.10 2.90 -3.96
CA ASP A 249 16.31 1.67 -4.71
C ASP A 249 16.25 0.48 -3.74
N GLU A 250 15.67 -0.63 -4.15
CA GLU A 250 15.49 -1.81 -3.32
C GLU A 250 16.67 -2.78 -3.41
N VAL A 251 17.16 -3.03 -4.62
CA VAL A 251 18.16 -4.08 -4.88
C VAL A 251 19.43 -3.45 -5.49
N PRO A 252 20.61 -3.79 -4.94
CA PRO A 252 20.87 -4.56 -3.73
C PRO A 252 20.38 -3.83 -2.49
N GLY A 253 20.06 -4.58 -1.42
CA GLY A 253 19.58 -3.99 -0.16
C GLY A 253 20.58 -3.03 0.49
N ALA A 254 20.09 -2.25 1.46
CA ALA A 254 20.88 -1.26 2.23
C ALA A 254 21.44 -0.09 1.40
N LEU A 255 20.83 0.24 0.27
CA LEU A 255 21.15 1.45 -0.46
C LEU A 255 20.60 2.69 0.27
N PRO A 256 21.31 3.85 0.17
CA PRO A 256 20.83 5.08 0.81
C PRO A 256 19.56 5.61 0.10
N ALA A 257 18.68 6.24 0.86
CA ALA A 257 17.67 7.12 0.27
C ALA A 257 18.39 8.30 -0.43
N LYS A 258 17.81 8.72 -1.54
CA LYS A 258 18.36 9.77 -2.42
C LYS A 258 17.38 10.93 -2.52
N SER A 259 17.87 12.10 -2.87
CA SER A 259 17.03 13.27 -3.13
C SER A 259 17.43 13.93 -4.43
N LEU A 260 16.44 14.42 -5.16
CA LEU A 260 16.58 15.15 -6.41
C LEU A 260 15.86 16.48 -6.27
N ASP A 261 16.53 17.57 -6.65
CA ASP A 261 15.89 18.87 -6.85
C ASP A 261 15.08 18.80 -8.15
N VAL A 262 13.80 19.12 -8.05
CA VAL A 262 12.83 19.10 -9.17
C VAL A 262 12.18 20.46 -9.40
N THR A 263 12.92 21.55 -9.09
CA THR A 263 12.40 22.91 -9.22
C THR A 263 12.51 23.49 -10.63
N ASP A 264 13.34 22.92 -11.50
CA ASP A 264 13.61 23.39 -12.89
C ASP A 264 13.01 22.45 -13.94
#